data_ddd573e383ad2618dc00a7c42a002fa2
#
_entry.id   ddd573e383ad2618dc00a7c42a002fa2
#
_cell.length_a   1.000
_cell.length_b   1.000
_cell.length_c   1.000
_cell.angle_alpha   90.00
_cell.angle_beta   90.00
_cell.angle_gamma   90.00
#
_symmetry.space_group_name_H-M   'P 1'
#
loop_
_entity.id
_entity.type
_entity.pdbx_description
1 polymer ?
#
loop_
_entity_poly.entity_id
_entity_poly.type
_entity_poly.pdbx_seq_one_letter_code
_entity_poly.pdbx_strand_id
1 'polypeptide(L)'
;PDMSGKDVSPRIVENYDGKDIVLCEEGKVVLSPAQFPELLDHKGEDLIVTNGKTLLGADDKAGIAEIVSAMVYLKEHPEIKHGKIRIGFNPDEEIGLGAHKFNVEQFGCEWAYTMDGGEVGELEFENFNAASAKIVFKGRNVHPGYAKHKMINSIRVANRFMSMLPSHETPEHTEGYEGFYHLIGITG
;
A
#
# COMPACT_ATOMS: atom_id res chain seq x y z
N PRO A 1 -2.12 -0.66 9.69
CA PRO A 1 -1.92 -2.09 9.39
C PRO A 1 -2.65 -2.99 10.37
N ASP A 2 -3.18 -4.12 9.89
CA ASP A 2 -4.00 -5.05 10.67
C ASP A 2 -3.18 -5.95 11.62
N MET A 3 -1.87 -5.96 11.42
CA MET A 3 -0.94 -6.77 12.22
C MET A 3 0.11 -5.91 12.91
N SER A 4 0.53 -6.35 14.09
CA SER A 4 1.58 -5.65 14.84
C SER A 4 2.97 -5.89 14.23
N GLY A 5 3.79 -4.85 14.22
CA GLY A 5 5.23 -4.95 13.92
C GLY A 5 6.10 -5.12 15.18
N LYS A 6 5.49 -5.41 16.34
CA LYS A 6 6.25 -5.58 17.58
C LYS A 6 6.99 -6.92 17.59
N ASP A 7 8.24 -6.88 18.00
CA ASP A 7 9.11 -8.06 18.11
C ASP A 7 9.27 -8.81 16.78
N VAL A 8 9.49 -8.07 15.69
CA VAL A 8 9.77 -8.64 14.37
C VAL A 8 10.97 -9.58 14.43
N SER A 9 10.79 -10.80 13.92
CA SER A 9 11.84 -11.81 13.86
C SER A 9 12.06 -12.22 12.40
N PRO A 10 12.90 -11.49 11.65
CA PRO A 10 13.18 -11.80 10.26
C PRO A 10 14.17 -12.95 10.13
N ARG A 11 14.07 -13.68 9.02
CA ARG A 11 15.08 -14.66 8.59
C ARG A 11 15.25 -14.61 7.08
N ILE A 12 16.40 -15.06 6.62
CA ILE A 12 16.70 -15.19 5.20
C ILE A 12 16.36 -16.61 4.75
N VAL A 13 15.67 -16.74 3.63
CA VAL A 13 15.50 -17.97 2.86
C VAL A 13 16.41 -17.84 1.66
N GLU A 14 17.57 -18.48 1.74
CA GLU A 14 18.58 -18.42 0.68
C GLU A 14 18.16 -19.23 -0.53
N ASN A 15 18.41 -18.70 -1.72
CA ASN A 15 18.21 -19.36 -3.02
C ASN A 15 16.82 -20.03 -3.10
N TYR A 16 15.77 -19.24 -2.99
CA TYR A 16 14.40 -19.73 -2.94
C TYR A 16 14.09 -20.72 -4.07
N ASP A 17 13.59 -21.90 -3.73
CA ASP A 17 13.40 -23.01 -4.66
C ASP A 17 12.03 -23.06 -5.35
N GLY A 18 11.16 -22.11 -5.05
CA GLY A 18 9.80 -22.02 -5.61
C GLY A 18 8.76 -22.85 -4.87
N LYS A 19 9.07 -23.37 -3.68
CA LYS A 19 8.13 -24.14 -2.86
C LYS A 19 7.56 -23.31 -1.70
N ASP A 20 6.66 -23.95 -0.96
CA ASP A 20 6.08 -23.38 0.25
C ASP A 20 7.18 -23.04 1.28
N ILE A 21 7.08 -21.84 1.85
CA ILE A 21 7.95 -21.37 2.93
C ILE A 21 7.17 -21.48 4.24
N VAL A 22 7.55 -22.38 5.12
CA VAL A 22 6.96 -22.46 6.47
C VAL A 22 7.50 -21.30 7.30
N LEU A 23 6.63 -20.38 7.67
CA LEU A 23 6.95 -19.22 8.50
C LEU A 23 6.88 -19.57 10.00
N CYS A 24 5.89 -20.35 10.40
CA CYS A 24 5.68 -20.79 11.77
C CYS A 24 5.08 -22.20 11.80
N GLU A 25 5.84 -23.15 12.34
CA GLU A 25 5.41 -24.54 12.50
C GLU A 25 4.22 -24.68 13.46
N GLU A 26 4.29 -24.03 14.61
CA GLU A 26 3.24 -24.09 15.65
C GLU A 26 1.89 -23.57 15.14
N GLY A 27 1.91 -22.45 14.40
CA GLY A 27 0.73 -21.80 13.83
C GLY A 27 0.34 -22.32 12.46
N LYS A 28 1.12 -23.22 11.86
CA LYS A 28 0.98 -23.68 10.47
C LYS A 28 0.85 -22.51 9.47
N VAL A 29 1.61 -21.45 9.72
CA VAL A 29 1.64 -20.29 8.82
C VAL A 29 2.62 -20.59 7.70
N VAL A 30 2.11 -20.61 6.49
CA VAL A 30 2.87 -20.93 5.28
C VAL A 30 2.69 -19.84 4.26
N LEU A 31 3.79 -19.40 3.68
CA LEU A 31 3.78 -18.55 2.49
C LEU A 31 3.92 -19.48 1.28
N SER A 32 2.85 -19.57 0.49
CA SER A 32 2.74 -20.56 -0.59
C SER A 32 2.57 -19.91 -1.96
N PRO A 33 3.31 -20.35 -2.98
CA PRO A 33 3.08 -19.91 -4.36
C PRO A 33 1.69 -20.24 -4.90
N ALA A 34 0.99 -21.21 -4.31
CA ALA A 34 -0.40 -21.50 -4.69
C ALA A 34 -1.36 -20.38 -4.27
N GLN A 35 -1.00 -19.61 -3.24
CA GLN A 35 -1.75 -18.47 -2.73
C GLN A 35 -1.19 -17.14 -3.27
N PHE A 36 0.12 -17.08 -3.43
CA PHE A 36 0.87 -15.91 -3.90
C PHE A 36 1.77 -16.32 -5.08
N PRO A 37 1.21 -16.40 -6.31
CA PRO A 37 1.93 -16.89 -7.49
C PRO A 37 3.18 -16.09 -7.84
N GLU A 38 3.20 -14.79 -7.53
CA GLU A 38 4.31 -13.86 -7.74
C GLU A 38 5.60 -14.29 -7.01
N LEU A 39 5.52 -15.13 -5.99
CA LEU A 39 6.68 -15.73 -5.35
C LEU A 39 7.56 -16.55 -6.32
N LEU A 40 6.97 -17.07 -7.38
CA LEU A 40 7.71 -17.86 -8.37
C LEU A 40 8.67 -17.02 -9.20
N ASP A 41 8.42 -15.71 -9.31
CA ASP A 41 9.28 -14.77 -10.03
C ASP A 41 10.62 -14.56 -9.30
N HIS A 42 10.64 -14.81 -8.00
CA HIS A 42 11.80 -14.70 -7.12
C HIS A 42 12.56 -16.02 -6.92
N LYS A 43 12.32 -17.02 -7.78
CA LYS A 43 13.02 -18.29 -7.69
C LYS A 43 14.51 -18.14 -7.98
N GLY A 44 15.34 -18.59 -7.05
CA GLY A 44 16.78 -18.44 -7.10
C GLY A 44 17.32 -17.20 -6.38
N GLU A 45 16.43 -16.38 -5.84
CA GLU A 45 16.78 -15.21 -5.04
C GLU A 45 16.76 -15.50 -3.54
N ASP A 46 17.38 -14.64 -2.77
CA ASP A 46 17.32 -14.67 -1.31
C ASP A 46 16.14 -13.85 -0.83
N LEU A 47 15.26 -14.45 -0.03
CA LEU A 47 14.06 -13.79 0.47
C LEU A 47 14.18 -13.49 1.96
N ILE A 48 13.78 -12.30 2.38
CA ILE A 48 13.62 -11.94 3.79
C ILE A 48 12.18 -12.14 4.19
N VAL A 49 11.93 -13.02 5.15
CA VAL A 49 10.60 -13.33 5.67
C VAL A 49 10.55 -13.19 7.19
N THR A 50 9.35 -13.02 7.75
CA THR A 50 9.14 -13.06 9.21
C THR A 50 8.80 -14.47 9.69
N ASN A 51 8.53 -14.58 10.98
CA ASN A 51 7.98 -15.80 11.58
C ASN A 51 6.46 -15.93 11.40
N GLY A 52 5.82 -15.11 10.57
CA GLY A 52 4.38 -15.13 10.32
C GLY A 52 3.50 -14.62 11.46
N LYS A 53 4.07 -14.05 12.52
CA LYS A 53 3.34 -13.50 13.69
C LYS A 53 3.28 -11.98 13.68
N THR A 54 4.06 -11.33 12.83
CA THR A 54 4.16 -9.88 12.72
C THR A 54 4.19 -9.43 11.26
N LEU A 55 4.01 -8.14 11.04
CA LEU A 55 4.44 -7.53 9.78
C LEU A 55 5.95 -7.71 9.59
N LEU A 56 6.41 -7.76 8.35
CA LEU A 56 7.83 -7.69 8.03
C LEU A 56 8.37 -6.26 8.27
N GLY A 57 7.62 -5.26 7.86
CA GLY A 57 7.98 -3.85 7.98
C GLY A 57 9.02 -3.44 6.93
N ALA A 58 9.09 -4.14 5.80
CA ALA A 58 9.91 -3.72 4.66
C ALA A 58 9.42 -2.41 4.08
N ASP A 59 8.13 -2.22 4.03
CA ASP A 59 7.45 -1.00 3.67
C ASP A 59 7.40 -0.05 4.90
N ASP A 60 8.10 1.12 4.89
CA ASP A 60 9.12 1.45 3.86
C ASP A 60 10.52 1.53 4.45
N LYS A 61 10.89 0.61 5.35
CA LYS A 61 12.26 0.55 5.90
C LYS A 61 13.29 0.07 4.88
N ALA A 62 12.83 -0.62 3.82
CA ALA A 62 13.68 -0.99 2.69
C ALA A 62 14.21 0.28 1.99
N GLY A 63 13.34 1.23 1.65
CA GLY A 63 13.75 2.50 1.06
C GLY A 63 14.70 3.31 1.95
N ILE A 64 14.51 3.28 3.28
CA ILE A 64 15.48 3.87 4.21
C ILE A 64 16.84 3.19 4.07
N ALA A 65 16.88 1.85 4.02
CA ALA A 65 18.12 1.11 3.89
C ALA A 65 18.82 1.38 2.55
N GLU A 66 18.07 1.46 1.48
CA GLU A 66 18.56 1.81 0.13
C GLU A 66 19.20 3.19 0.10
N ILE A 67 18.51 4.21 0.61
CA ILE A 67 19.02 5.58 0.69
C ILE A 67 20.34 5.64 1.48
N VAL A 68 20.36 5.02 2.66
CA VAL A 68 21.56 5.04 3.52
C VAL A 68 22.70 4.26 2.86
N SER A 69 22.43 3.12 2.26
CA SER A 69 23.43 2.32 1.55
C SER A 69 24.02 3.08 0.35
N ALA A 70 23.18 3.76 -0.42
CA ALA A 70 23.63 4.60 -1.53
C ALA A 70 24.56 5.73 -1.06
N MET A 71 24.27 6.35 0.10
CA MET A 71 25.12 7.39 0.66
C MET A 71 26.47 6.84 1.15
N VAL A 72 26.48 5.67 1.76
CA VAL A 72 27.72 4.98 2.15
C VAL A 72 28.54 4.68 0.89
N TYR A 73 27.93 4.10 -0.13
CA TYR A 73 28.59 3.78 -1.39
C TYR A 73 29.22 5.02 -2.05
N LEU A 74 28.47 6.12 -2.17
CA LEU A 74 29.02 7.37 -2.73
C LEU A 74 30.18 7.95 -1.92
N LYS A 75 30.15 7.78 -0.59
CA LYS A 75 31.25 8.20 0.28
C LYS A 75 32.52 7.33 0.09
N GLU A 76 32.34 6.06 -0.16
CA GLU A 76 33.46 5.11 -0.41
C GLU A 76 33.99 5.18 -1.84
N HIS A 77 33.22 5.76 -2.77
CA HIS A 77 33.53 5.92 -4.18
C HIS A 77 33.58 7.40 -4.59
N PRO A 78 34.59 8.16 -4.13
CA PRO A 78 34.69 9.60 -4.41
C PRO A 78 34.94 9.94 -5.89
N GLU A 79 35.26 8.95 -6.71
CA GLU A 79 35.33 9.08 -8.17
C GLU A 79 33.96 9.30 -8.82
N ILE A 80 32.88 8.90 -8.16
CA ILE A 80 31.51 9.14 -8.63
C ILE A 80 31.12 10.58 -8.32
N LYS A 81 31.06 11.38 -9.36
CA LYS A 81 30.69 12.79 -9.22
C LYS A 81 29.18 12.94 -9.11
N HIS A 82 28.77 13.67 -8.10
CA HIS A 82 27.36 13.97 -7.87
C HIS A 82 27.18 15.42 -7.39
N GLY A 83 25.98 15.95 -7.54
CA GLY A 83 25.59 17.23 -6.97
C GLY A 83 25.34 17.14 -5.47
N LYS A 84 24.79 18.20 -4.90
CA LYS A 84 24.35 18.22 -3.51
C LYS A 84 23.16 17.28 -3.33
N ILE A 85 23.30 16.34 -2.43
CA ILE A 85 22.22 15.40 -2.06
C ILE A 85 21.66 15.81 -0.70
N ARG A 86 20.35 15.77 -0.58
CA ARG A 86 19.61 15.90 0.68
C ARG A 86 18.71 14.70 0.86
N ILE A 87 18.59 14.25 2.10
CA ILE A 87 17.72 13.15 2.47
C ILE A 87 16.61 13.70 3.37
N GLY A 88 15.37 13.31 3.10
CA GLY A 88 14.22 13.63 3.90
C GLY A 88 13.52 12.33 4.32
N PHE A 89 13.23 12.19 5.60
CA PHE A 89 12.37 11.14 6.13
C PHE A 89 11.15 11.82 6.74
N ASN A 90 9.97 11.42 6.32
CA ASN A 90 8.72 11.97 6.83
C ASN A 90 7.84 10.85 7.40
N PRO A 91 7.23 11.08 8.57
CA PRO A 91 6.31 10.13 9.18
C PRO A 91 4.92 10.23 8.56
N ASP A 92 4.02 9.33 8.98
CA ASP A 92 2.58 9.40 8.69
C ASP A 92 2.21 9.22 7.21
N GLU A 93 3.04 8.49 6.44
CA GLU A 93 2.73 8.16 5.04
C GLU A 93 1.44 7.35 4.95
N GLU A 94 1.31 6.27 5.73
CA GLU A 94 0.20 5.31 5.77
C GLU A 94 -1.19 5.94 6.06
N ILE A 95 -1.21 7.13 6.59
CA ILE A 95 -2.45 7.89 6.82
C ILE A 95 -2.60 9.09 5.89
N GLY A 96 -1.74 9.19 4.86
CA GLY A 96 -1.75 10.24 3.86
C GLY A 96 -1.35 11.63 4.39
N LEU A 97 -0.60 11.71 5.48
CA LEU A 97 -0.20 12.97 6.11
C LEU A 97 1.28 13.30 5.96
N GLY A 98 2.08 12.42 5.37
CA GLY A 98 3.53 12.54 5.28
C GLY A 98 4.01 13.84 4.64
N ALA A 99 3.37 14.29 3.59
CA ALA A 99 3.76 15.49 2.86
C ALA A 99 3.23 16.82 3.46
N HIS A 100 2.24 16.79 4.36
CA HIS A 100 1.49 17.99 4.79
C HIS A 100 2.34 19.07 5.46
N LYS A 101 3.39 18.68 6.16
CA LYS A 101 4.29 19.60 6.88
C LYS A 101 5.69 19.62 6.33
N PHE A 102 5.92 18.96 5.20
CA PHE A 102 7.22 18.93 4.57
C PHE A 102 7.55 20.29 3.95
N ASN A 103 8.62 20.91 4.40
CA ASN A 103 9.03 22.22 3.91
C ASN A 103 9.89 22.07 2.65
N VAL A 104 9.26 22.06 1.50
CA VAL A 104 9.90 21.89 0.18
C VAL A 104 10.91 23.00 -0.09
N GLU A 105 10.59 24.25 0.26
CA GLU A 105 11.49 25.39 0.06
C GLU A 105 12.78 25.26 0.89
N GLN A 106 12.65 24.90 2.15
CA GLN A 106 13.80 24.66 3.03
C GLN A 106 14.58 23.42 2.60
N PHE A 107 13.91 22.41 2.09
CA PHE A 107 14.55 21.22 1.54
C PHE A 107 15.40 21.58 0.32
N GLY A 108 14.94 22.49 -0.55
CA GLY A 108 15.73 23.18 -1.55
C GLY A 108 16.43 22.25 -2.54
N CYS A 109 15.71 21.28 -3.07
CA CYS A 109 16.12 20.40 -4.15
C CYS A 109 15.31 20.70 -5.40
N GLU A 110 15.92 20.57 -6.56
CA GLU A 110 15.27 20.76 -7.85
C GLU A 110 14.51 19.50 -8.28
N TRP A 111 15.08 18.35 -7.94
CA TRP A 111 14.46 17.03 -8.17
C TRP A 111 14.49 16.22 -6.88
N ALA A 112 13.55 15.29 -6.76
CA ALA A 112 13.48 14.32 -5.69
C ALA A 112 13.09 12.95 -6.24
N TYR A 113 13.61 11.92 -5.60
CA TYR A 113 13.20 10.53 -5.79
C TYR A 113 12.55 10.06 -4.49
N THR A 114 11.44 9.36 -4.62
CA THR A 114 10.80 8.66 -3.50
C THR A 114 11.18 7.19 -3.59
N MET A 115 11.73 6.65 -2.53
CA MET A 115 12.14 5.26 -2.45
C MET A 115 11.06 4.50 -1.67
N ASP A 116 10.05 4.03 -2.40
CA ASP A 116 8.86 3.43 -1.80
C ASP A 116 8.32 2.31 -2.69
N GLY A 117 8.77 1.09 -2.42
CA GLY A 117 8.25 -0.16 -2.96
C GLY A 117 8.37 -0.35 -4.47
N GLY A 118 8.08 -1.49 -4.97
CA GLY A 118 8.15 -1.90 -6.35
C GLY A 118 9.26 -2.92 -6.60
N GLU A 119 9.40 -3.32 -7.85
CA GLU A 119 10.41 -4.29 -8.26
C GLU A 119 11.78 -3.64 -8.43
N VAL A 120 12.83 -4.46 -8.33
CA VAL A 120 14.21 -3.99 -8.52
C VAL A 120 14.39 -3.44 -9.93
N GLY A 121 14.80 -2.16 -10.00
CA GLY A 121 15.02 -1.45 -11.26
C GLY A 121 13.78 -0.77 -11.84
N GLU A 122 12.65 -0.83 -11.17
CA GLU A 122 11.47 -0.06 -11.55
C GLU A 122 11.69 1.44 -11.31
N LEU A 123 11.24 2.24 -12.25
CA LEU A 123 11.22 3.69 -12.16
C LEU A 123 9.84 4.21 -12.55
N GLU A 124 9.08 4.63 -11.56
CA GLU A 124 7.82 5.31 -11.78
C GLU A 124 8.05 6.82 -11.96
N PHE A 125 7.50 7.39 -13.01
CA PHE A 125 7.62 8.82 -13.32
C PHE A 125 6.26 9.46 -13.64
N GLU A 126 5.20 8.76 -13.36
CA GLU A 126 3.83 9.20 -13.54
C GLU A 126 3.05 9.07 -12.22
N ASN A 127 2.00 9.85 -12.09
CA ASN A 127 1.04 9.75 -11.01
C ASN A 127 -0.39 9.81 -11.56
N PHE A 128 -1.35 9.52 -10.72
CA PHE A 128 -2.76 9.60 -11.07
C PHE A 128 -3.48 10.65 -10.23
N ASN A 129 -4.59 11.17 -10.78
CA ASN A 129 -5.47 12.07 -10.04
C ASN A 129 -6.51 11.24 -9.28
N ALA A 130 -6.69 11.55 -8.00
CA ALA A 130 -7.70 10.92 -7.16
C ALA A 130 -8.56 11.98 -6.46
N ALA A 131 -9.80 11.62 -6.21
CA ALA A 131 -10.71 12.40 -5.39
C ALA A 131 -11.57 11.48 -4.53
N SER A 132 -11.89 11.92 -3.33
CA SER A 132 -12.85 11.22 -2.48
C SER A 132 -14.16 12.00 -2.35
N ALA A 133 -15.27 11.28 -2.25
CA ALA A 133 -16.57 11.87 -2.04
C ALA A 133 -17.31 11.14 -0.92
N LYS A 134 -17.82 11.90 0.05
CA LYS A 134 -18.73 11.39 1.08
C LYS A 134 -20.14 11.79 0.72
N ILE A 135 -20.99 10.83 0.37
CA ILE A 135 -22.37 11.04 -0.02
C ILE A 135 -23.28 10.65 1.13
N VAL A 136 -24.15 11.56 1.53
CA VAL A 136 -25.08 11.35 2.65
C VAL A 136 -26.51 11.24 2.12
N PHE A 137 -27.12 10.07 2.32
CA PHE A 137 -28.51 9.84 2.00
C PHE A 137 -29.37 9.99 3.25
N LYS A 138 -30.31 10.93 3.23
CA LYS A 138 -31.26 11.13 4.33
C LYS A 138 -32.54 10.36 4.06
N GLY A 139 -32.82 9.37 4.88
CA GLY A 139 -34.06 8.61 4.86
C GLY A 139 -35.14 9.17 5.79
N ARG A 140 -36.20 8.41 5.95
CA ARG A 140 -37.25 8.65 6.97
C ARG A 140 -37.37 7.38 7.80
N ASN A 141 -36.95 7.43 9.04
CA ASN A 141 -37.11 6.35 9.97
C ASN A 141 -38.54 6.27 10.51
N VAL A 142 -39.10 5.06 10.58
CA VAL A 142 -40.42 4.78 11.12
C VAL A 142 -40.36 3.42 11.79
N HIS A 143 -41.06 3.24 12.91
CA HIS A 143 -41.18 1.92 13.53
C HIS A 143 -41.73 0.90 12.51
N PRO A 144 -41.13 -0.27 12.38
CA PRO A 144 -41.47 -1.26 11.34
C PRO A 144 -42.99 -1.58 11.24
N GLY A 145 -43.65 -1.66 12.37
CA GLY A 145 -45.10 -1.92 12.41
C GLY A 145 -45.98 -0.82 11.75
N TYR A 146 -45.41 0.38 11.51
CA TYR A 146 -46.13 1.51 10.90
C TYR A 146 -45.43 2.00 9.63
N ALA A 147 -44.49 1.26 9.12
CA ALA A 147 -43.56 1.69 8.07
C ALA A 147 -44.17 1.70 6.66
N LYS A 148 -45.28 0.97 6.44
CA LYS A 148 -45.91 0.83 5.12
C LYS A 148 -46.21 2.17 4.50
N HIS A 149 -45.65 2.41 3.30
CA HIS A 149 -45.74 3.67 2.53
C HIS A 149 -45.21 4.94 3.24
N LYS A 150 -44.48 4.77 4.36
CA LYS A 150 -43.95 5.90 5.14
C LYS A 150 -42.45 5.89 5.28
N MET A 151 -41.84 4.71 5.50
CA MET A 151 -40.41 4.58 5.69
C MET A 151 -39.65 4.81 4.39
N ILE A 152 -38.54 5.53 4.48
CA ILE A 152 -37.53 5.63 3.42
C ILE A 152 -36.23 5.16 4.04
N ASN A 153 -35.83 3.94 3.68
CA ASN A 153 -34.57 3.36 4.16
C ASN A 153 -33.40 3.95 3.38
N SER A 154 -32.53 4.69 4.07
CA SER A 154 -31.38 5.38 3.47
C SER A 154 -30.38 4.41 2.84
N ILE A 155 -30.18 3.24 3.43
CA ILE A 155 -29.27 2.22 2.89
C ILE A 155 -29.79 1.70 1.55
N ARG A 156 -31.10 1.51 1.41
CA ARG A 156 -31.70 1.10 0.11
C ARG A 156 -31.54 2.18 -0.95
N VAL A 157 -31.60 3.46 -0.56
CA VAL A 157 -31.35 4.59 -1.48
C VAL A 157 -29.89 4.61 -1.89
N ALA A 158 -28.98 4.45 -0.94
CA ALA A 158 -27.55 4.34 -1.21
C ALA A 158 -27.21 3.17 -2.15
N ASN A 159 -27.79 2.00 -1.88
CA ASN A 159 -27.59 0.82 -2.76
C ASN A 159 -28.07 1.09 -4.19
N ARG A 160 -29.21 1.76 -4.36
CA ARG A 160 -29.66 2.15 -5.69
C ARG A 160 -28.71 3.11 -6.38
N PHE A 161 -28.14 4.05 -5.65
CA PHE A 161 -27.11 4.95 -6.19
C PHE A 161 -25.88 4.17 -6.63
N MET A 162 -25.35 3.29 -5.78
CA MET A 162 -24.20 2.45 -6.11
C MET A 162 -24.45 1.62 -7.38
N SER A 163 -25.66 1.07 -7.52
CA SER A 163 -26.06 0.32 -8.73
C SER A 163 -26.16 1.16 -10.00
N MET A 164 -26.09 2.48 -9.91
CA MET A 164 -26.07 3.39 -11.08
C MET A 164 -24.64 3.71 -11.54
N LEU A 165 -23.64 3.39 -10.73
CA LEU A 165 -22.25 3.54 -11.15
C LEU A 165 -21.93 2.47 -12.21
N PRO A 166 -21.10 2.79 -13.22
CA PRO A 166 -20.72 1.81 -14.24
C PRO A 166 -20.04 0.59 -13.63
N SER A 167 -20.57 -0.59 -13.91
CA SER A 167 -20.08 -1.83 -13.32
C SER A 167 -18.69 -2.26 -13.83
N HIS A 168 -18.24 -1.67 -14.93
CA HIS A 168 -16.92 -1.91 -15.51
C HIS A 168 -15.87 -0.88 -15.11
N GLU A 169 -16.28 0.21 -14.45
CA GLU A 169 -15.35 1.24 -13.92
C GLU A 169 -15.09 0.99 -12.43
N THR A 170 -14.52 -0.16 -12.11
CA THR A 170 -14.12 -0.56 -10.75
C THR A 170 -12.67 -1.06 -10.76
N PRO A 171 -11.95 -1.04 -9.63
CA PRO A 171 -10.56 -1.46 -9.58
C PRO A 171 -10.31 -2.85 -10.17
N GLU A 172 -11.24 -3.77 -9.98
CA GLU A 172 -11.16 -5.15 -10.47
C GLU A 172 -11.44 -5.32 -11.97
N HIS A 173 -11.85 -4.25 -12.67
CA HIS A 173 -12.20 -4.31 -14.09
C HIS A 173 -11.44 -3.30 -14.95
N THR A 174 -10.51 -2.56 -14.37
CA THR A 174 -9.77 -1.49 -15.04
C THR A 174 -8.27 -1.74 -14.97
N GLU A 175 -7.55 -1.25 -15.98
CA GLU A 175 -6.09 -1.33 -16.07
C GLU A 175 -5.48 -0.07 -16.71
N GLY A 176 -4.17 0.10 -16.59
CA GLY A 176 -3.42 1.19 -17.21
C GLY A 176 -3.96 2.56 -16.80
N TYR A 177 -4.39 3.35 -17.78
CA TYR A 177 -4.90 4.72 -17.59
C TYR A 177 -6.42 4.80 -17.41
N GLU A 178 -7.10 3.70 -17.27
CA GLU A 178 -8.54 3.68 -17.08
C GLU A 178 -8.94 4.21 -15.70
N GLY A 179 -9.95 5.07 -15.66
CA GLY A 179 -10.49 5.58 -14.42
C GLY A 179 -11.49 4.62 -13.77
N PHE A 180 -11.62 4.67 -12.44
CA PHE A 180 -12.55 3.81 -11.71
C PHE A 180 -13.19 4.49 -10.50
N TYR A 181 -14.30 3.92 -10.04
CA TYR A 181 -14.95 4.24 -8.78
C TYR A 181 -14.65 3.15 -7.75
N HIS A 182 -14.02 3.52 -6.65
CA HIS A 182 -13.76 2.61 -5.54
C HIS A 182 -14.70 2.91 -4.38
N LEU A 183 -15.63 2.00 -4.10
CA LEU A 183 -16.56 2.09 -2.97
C LEU A 183 -15.86 1.55 -1.72
N ILE A 184 -15.38 2.44 -0.86
CA ILE A 184 -14.55 2.08 0.29
C ILE A 184 -15.33 1.94 1.61
N GLY A 185 -16.59 2.33 1.65
CA GLY A 185 -17.40 2.16 2.85
C GLY A 185 -18.85 2.59 2.70
N ILE A 186 -19.69 1.98 3.50
CA ILE A 186 -21.09 2.37 3.72
C ILE A 186 -21.42 2.21 5.20
N THR A 187 -22.04 3.23 5.77
CA THR A 187 -22.53 3.21 7.15
C THR A 187 -23.96 3.72 7.19
N GLY A 188 -24.80 3.13 8.07
CA GLY A 188 -26.21 3.51 8.18
C GLY A 188 -26.82 3.21 9.53
#